data_0c231011b33331d54e4bf2f0bf0850da
#
_entry.id   0c231011b33331d54e4bf2f0bf0850da
#
_cell.length_a   1.000
_cell.length_b   1.000
_cell.length_c   1.000
_cell.angle_alpha   90.00
_cell.angle_beta   90.00
_cell.angle_gamma   90.00
#
_symmetry.space_group_name_H-M   'P 1'
#
loop_
_entity.id
_entity.type
_entity.pdbx_description
1 polymer ?
#
loop_
_entity_poly.entity_id
_entity_poly.type
_entity_poly.pdbx_seq_one_letter_code
_entity_poly.pdbx_strand_id
1 'polypeptide(L)'
;MERGRFGGLDSVSLGGIAVFGAMAVVLTTLSHILGLDFPLIPYLQFDFGEIAILLAFFIFGPVPAVVAAFIEFITLMILGQNAPVGPILKLISILASVGGIWLGTVVVSRLRSPSFGRAAALGTSLGIVSRVVFLTIANYYLIVYFGGAYALSGLVPYLAGTFKLIGVTLTPGNGLELILVFTAIFNVLQLAFVAGVTSFLVGLPQLQATRAAGRTLWVVSYLRARS
;
A
#
# COMPACT_ATOMS: atom_id res chain seq x y z
N MET A 1 23.30 -18.91 1.17
CA MET A 1 23.47 -17.46 1.34
C MET A 1 22.35 -16.95 2.24
N GLU A 2 22.68 -16.50 3.44
CA GLU A 2 21.71 -15.88 4.32
C GLU A 2 21.20 -14.57 3.69
N ARG A 3 19.91 -14.51 3.43
CA ARG A 3 19.28 -13.25 3.01
C ARG A 3 19.29 -12.31 4.21
N GLY A 4 20.02 -11.22 4.10
CA GLY A 4 20.16 -10.23 5.17
C GLY A 4 18.81 -9.66 5.66
N ARG A 5 18.87 -8.87 6.74
CA ARG A 5 17.70 -8.28 7.44
C ARG A 5 16.75 -7.49 6.54
N PHE A 6 17.23 -6.94 5.45
CA PHE A 6 16.45 -6.07 4.55
C PHE A 6 16.12 -6.72 3.20
N GLY A 7 16.48 -7.99 2.98
CA GLY A 7 16.48 -8.60 1.66
C GLY A 7 17.78 -8.28 0.90
N GLY A 8 18.09 -9.09 -0.12
CA GLY A 8 19.29 -8.91 -0.95
C GLY A 8 18.94 -8.35 -2.32
N LEU A 9 19.89 -7.69 -2.96
CA LEU A 9 19.83 -7.28 -4.38
C LEU A 9 20.63 -8.26 -5.26
N ASP A 10 20.43 -9.56 -5.02
CA ASP A 10 20.96 -10.59 -5.93
C ASP A 10 20.23 -10.56 -7.29
N SER A 11 20.77 -11.22 -8.28
CA SER A 11 20.22 -11.22 -9.65
C SER A 11 18.75 -11.67 -9.72
N VAL A 12 18.33 -12.54 -8.80
CA VAL A 12 16.93 -13.01 -8.73
C VAL A 12 16.02 -11.98 -8.10
N SER A 13 16.49 -11.30 -7.05
CA SER A 13 15.74 -10.18 -6.46
C SER A 13 15.63 -9.02 -7.45
N LEU A 14 16.67 -8.75 -8.25
CA LEU A 14 16.63 -7.76 -9.33
C LEU A 14 15.60 -8.11 -10.40
N GLY A 15 15.58 -9.37 -10.84
CA GLY A 15 14.52 -9.87 -11.75
C GLY A 15 13.13 -9.74 -11.13
N GLY A 16 12.99 -10.08 -9.84
CA GLY A 16 11.75 -9.91 -9.08
C GLY A 16 11.30 -8.46 -8.99
N ILE A 17 12.21 -7.53 -8.71
CA ILE A 17 11.93 -6.08 -8.68
C ILE A 17 11.35 -5.62 -10.02
N ALA A 18 11.99 -6.00 -11.13
CA ALA A 18 11.53 -5.62 -12.47
C ALA A 18 10.12 -6.18 -12.77
N VAL A 19 9.89 -7.46 -12.47
CA VAL A 19 8.60 -8.12 -12.71
C VAL A 19 7.51 -7.51 -11.83
N PHE A 20 7.73 -7.39 -10.51
CA PHE A 20 6.70 -6.86 -9.60
C PHE A 20 6.49 -5.37 -9.76
N GLY A 21 7.51 -4.60 -10.11
CA GLY A 21 7.36 -3.19 -10.48
C GLY A 21 6.51 -3.02 -11.74
N ALA A 22 6.77 -3.79 -12.79
CA ALA A 22 5.95 -3.78 -14.00
C ALA A 22 4.50 -4.27 -13.72
N MET A 23 4.33 -5.34 -12.94
CA MET A 23 3.00 -5.81 -12.52
C MET A 23 2.24 -4.74 -11.74
N ALA A 24 2.90 -4.02 -10.84
CA ALA A 24 2.27 -2.93 -10.09
C ALA A 24 1.72 -1.87 -11.03
N VAL A 25 2.50 -1.41 -12.02
CA VAL A 25 2.05 -0.45 -13.03
C VAL A 25 0.84 -0.97 -13.80
N VAL A 26 0.89 -2.21 -14.29
CA VAL A 26 -0.21 -2.81 -15.07
C VAL A 26 -1.47 -2.92 -14.22
N LEU A 27 -1.37 -3.43 -12.99
CA LEU A 27 -2.51 -3.60 -12.10
C LEU A 27 -3.12 -2.25 -11.67
N THR A 28 -2.29 -1.23 -11.44
CA THR A 28 -2.76 0.12 -11.15
C THR A 28 -3.49 0.73 -12.35
N THR A 29 -2.91 0.60 -13.53
CA THR A 29 -3.55 1.08 -14.76
C THR A 29 -4.88 0.35 -15.00
N LEU A 30 -4.93 -0.96 -14.74
CA LEU A 30 -6.17 -1.74 -14.81
C LEU A 30 -7.21 -1.26 -13.80
N SER A 31 -6.81 -0.99 -12.54
CA SER A 31 -7.70 -0.44 -11.51
C SER A 31 -8.31 0.88 -11.94
N HIS A 32 -7.50 1.73 -12.59
CA HIS A 32 -7.96 3.01 -13.13
C HIS A 32 -8.95 2.84 -14.29
N ILE A 33 -8.66 1.94 -15.24
CA ILE A 33 -9.56 1.63 -16.36
C ILE A 33 -10.89 1.06 -15.89
N LEU A 34 -10.88 0.24 -14.85
CA LEU A 34 -12.08 -0.36 -14.25
C LEU A 34 -12.93 0.63 -13.43
N GLY A 35 -12.42 1.85 -13.18
CA GLY A 35 -13.13 2.88 -12.41
C GLY A 35 -13.42 2.42 -10.98
N LEU A 36 -12.44 1.82 -10.30
CA LEU A 36 -12.59 1.31 -8.93
C LEU A 36 -12.53 2.44 -7.90
N ASP A 37 -13.32 3.48 -8.13
CA ASP A 37 -13.34 4.68 -7.31
C ASP A 37 -14.04 4.43 -5.97
N PHE A 38 -13.57 5.10 -4.92
CA PHE A 38 -14.25 5.09 -3.64
C PHE A 38 -15.53 5.93 -3.73
N PRO A 39 -16.71 5.35 -3.46
CA PRO A 39 -17.98 6.00 -3.82
C PRO A 39 -18.21 7.38 -3.21
N LEU A 40 -17.66 7.65 -2.04
CA LEU A 40 -17.84 8.94 -1.33
C LEU A 40 -16.82 9.99 -1.77
N ILE A 41 -15.63 9.56 -2.16
CA ILE A 41 -14.52 10.42 -2.59
C ILE A 41 -13.95 9.84 -3.88
N PRO A 42 -14.53 10.14 -5.05
CA PRO A 42 -14.21 9.48 -6.32
C PRO A 42 -12.77 9.65 -6.82
N TYR A 43 -12.00 10.60 -6.31
CA TYR A 43 -10.57 10.72 -6.62
C TYR A 43 -9.70 9.73 -5.84
N LEU A 44 -10.25 9.05 -4.81
CA LEU A 44 -9.61 7.92 -4.14
C LEU A 44 -10.02 6.63 -4.86
N GLN A 45 -9.03 5.85 -5.28
CA GLN A 45 -9.25 4.67 -6.10
C GLN A 45 -8.64 3.44 -5.45
N PHE A 46 -9.42 2.34 -5.43
CA PHE A 46 -8.88 1.04 -5.03
C PHE A 46 -7.85 0.58 -6.05
N ASP A 47 -6.69 0.18 -5.56
CA ASP A 47 -5.51 -0.07 -6.37
C ASP A 47 -4.96 -1.48 -6.13
N PHE A 48 -4.98 -2.28 -7.19
CA PHE A 48 -4.45 -3.64 -7.17
C PHE A 48 -2.92 -3.69 -7.34
N GLY A 49 -2.28 -2.60 -7.80
CA GLY A 49 -0.82 -2.53 -7.95
C GLY A 49 -0.08 -2.75 -6.65
N GLU A 50 -0.66 -2.31 -5.53
CA GLU A 50 -0.09 -2.52 -4.19
C GLU A 50 0.04 -4.02 -3.83
N ILE A 51 -0.81 -4.92 -4.40
CA ILE A 51 -0.70 -6.36 -4.21
C ILE A 51 0.65 -6.87 -4.72
N ALA A 52 1.08 -6.40 -5.91
CA ALA A 52 2.37 -6.78 -6.48
C ALA A 52 3.53 -6.30 -5.59
N ILE A 53 3.46 -5.08 -5.07
CA ILE A 53 4.49 -4.53 -4.17
C ILE A 53 4.56 -5.33 -2.86
N LEU A 54 3.41 -5.67 -2.24
CA LEU A 54 3.41 -6.49 -1.03
C LEU A 54 3.86 -7.94 -1.29
N LEU A 55 3.59 -8.51 -2.48
CA LEU A 55 4.17 -9.80 -2.88
C LEU A 55 5.70 -9.70 -2.97
N ALA A 56 6.25 -8.63 -3.58
CA ALA A 56 7.68 -8.40 -3.60
C ALA A 56 8.27 -8.31 -2.18
N PHE A 57 7.55 -7.65 -1.25
CA PHE A 57 7.94 -7.60 0.16
C PHE A 57 8.04 -8.98 0.80
N PHE A 58 7.00 -9.80 0.70
CA PHE A 58 6.98 -11.12 1.35
C PHE A 58 7.97 -12.11 0.71
N ILE A 59 8.21 -11.99 -0.58
CA ILE A 59 9.09 -12.91 -1.34
C ILE A 59 10.56 -12.50 -1.23
N PHE A 60 10.88 -11.21 -1.39
CA PHE A 60 12.26 -10.72 -1.52
C PHE A 60 12.69 -9.82 -0.35
N GLY A 61 11.76 -9.23 0.38
CA GLY A 61 12.03 -8.35 1.52
C GLY A 61 11.71 -6.88 1.27
N PRO A 62 11.92 -6.03 2.29
CA PRO A 62 11.50 -4.62 2.23
C PRO A 62 12.23 -3.80 1.16
N VAL A 63 13.53 -3.99 0.97
CA VAL A 63 14.30 -3.20 -0.02
C VAL A 63 13.84 -3.47 -1.44
N PRO A 64 13.68 -4.73 -1.92
CA PRO A 64 13.09 -5.00 -3.22
C PRO A 64 11.69 -4.41 -3.39
N ALA A 65 10.83 -4.47 -2.38
CA ALA A 65 9.49 -3.90 -2.44
C ALA A 65 9.53 -2.36 -2.62
N VAL A 66 10.41 -1.68 -1.87
CA VAL A 66 10.58 -0.23 -1.99
C VAL A 66 11.08 0.15 -3.38
N VAL A 67 12.06 -0.59 -3.92
CA VAL A 67 12.57 -0.31 -5.28
C VAL A 67 11.48 -0.53 -6.33
N ALA A 68 10.69 -1.60 -6.22
CA ALA A 68 9.55 -1.84 -7.11
C ALA A 68 8.50 -0.72 -7.02
N ALA A 69 8.23 -0.19 -5.82
CA ALA A 69 7.34 0.96 -5.62
C ALA A 69 7.88 2.24 -6.27
N PHE A 70 9.20 2.46 -6.28
CA PHE A 70 9.79 3.59 -6.99
C PHE A 70 9.71 3.43 -8.52
N ILE A 71 9.85 2.21 -9.05
CA ILE A 71 9.62 1.94 -10.48
C ILE A 71 8.19 2.31 -10.86
N GLU A 72 7.21 1.86 -10.08
CA GLU A 72 5.81 2.20 -10.28
C GLU A 72 5.59 3.71 -10.20
N PHE A 73 6.10 4.38 -9.16
CA PHE A 73 5.97 5.83 -8.98
C PHE A 73 6.49 6.61 -10.19
N ILE A 74 7.73 6.32 -10.63
CA ILE A 74 8.34 7.01 -11.78
C ILE A 74 7.50 6.78 -13.05
N THR A 75 7.05 5.55 -13.26
CA THR A 75 6.24 5.22 -14.44
C THR A 75 4.91 5.96 -14.42
N LEU A 76 4.21 6.02 -13.28
CA LEU A 76 2.95 6.76 -13.15
C LEU A 76 3.14 8.28 -13.31
N MET A 77 4.27 8.82 -12.86
CA MET A 77 4.63 10.23 -13.11
C MET A 77 4.79 10.52 -14.62
N ILE A 78 5.40 9.60 -15.36
CA ILE A 78 5.59 9.72 -16.82
C ILE A 78 4.26 9.55 -17.55
N LEU A 79 3.42 8.60 -17.15
CA LEU A 79 2.10 8.37 -17.74
C LEU A 79 1.11 9.52 -17.48
N GLY A 80 1.40 10.41 -16.54
CA GLY A 80 0.61 11.59 -16.25
C GLY A 80 -0.73 11.32 -15.56
N GLN A 81 -1.01 10.09 -15.13
CA GLN A 81 -2.25 9.74 -14.43
C GLN A 81 -2.31 10.42 -13.06
N ASN A 82 -3.17 11.43 -12.92
CA ASN A 82 -3.30 12.25 -11.70
C ASN A 82 -1.98 12.87 -11.20
N ALA A 83 -0.98 12.97 -12.07
CA ALA A 83 0.33 13.52 -11.71
C ALA A 83 0.25 15.05 -11.46
N PRO A 84 1.06 15.56 -10.56
CA PRO A 84 2.04 14.83 -9.72
C PRO A 84 1.46 14.28 -8.41
N VAL A 85 0.26 14.71 -8.01
CA VAL A 85 -0.32 14.50 -6.68
C VAL A 85 -0.65 13.02 -6.43
N GLY A 86 -1.34 12.37 -7.36
CA GLY A 86 -1.73 10.96 -7.22
C GLY A 86 -0.53 10.03 -7.00
N PRO A 87 0.48 10.02 -7.88
CA PRO A 87 1.67 9.19 -7.71
C PRO A 87 2.44 9.47 -6.40
N ILE A 88 2.54 10.75 -5.97
CA ILE A 88 3.22 11.11 -4.71
C ILE A 88 2.46 10.53 -3.52
N LEU A 89 1.14 10.76 -3.41
CA LEU A 89 0.34 10.22 -2.31
C LEU A 89 0.35 8.69 -2.31
N LYS A 90 0.33 8.06 -3.48
CA LYS A 90 0.45 6.62 -3.63
C LYS A 90 1.80 6.11 -3.12
N LEU A 91 2.92 6.72 -3.49
CA LEU A 91 4.24 6.34 -2.99
C LEU A 91 4.30 6.45 -1.46
N ILE A 92 3.80 7.54 -0.88
CA ILE A 92 3.72 7.72 0.57
C ILE A 92 2.91 6.59 1.20
N SER A 93 1.77 6.22 0.62
CA SER A 93 0.91 5.16 1.12
C SER A 93 1.60 3.79 1.13
N ILE A 94 2.30 3.46 0.04
CA ILE A 94 3.04 2.21 -0.11
C ILE A 94 4.21 2.15 0.89
N LEU A 95 5.01 3.21 0.98
CA LEU A 95 6.14 3.26 1.90
C LEU A 95 5.69 3.14 3.36
N ALA A 96 4.61 3.81 3.75
CA ALA A 96 4.02 3.71 5.08
C ALA A 96 3.53 2.28 5.36
N SER A 97 2.86 1.63 4.38
CA SER A 97 2.36 0.26 4.49
C SER A 97 3.51 -0.74 4.62
N VAL A 98 4.49 -0.68 3.72
CA VAL A 98 5.68 -1.56 3.72
C VAL A 98 6.47 -1.38 5.03
N GLY A 99 6.67 -0.13 5.48
CA GLY A 99 7.35 0.18 6.73
C GLY A 99 6.64 -0.40 7.95
N GLY A 100 5.32 -0.25 8.04
CA GLY A 100 4.51 -0.81 9.12
C GLY A 100 4.50 -2.34 9.12
N ILE A 101 4.34 -2.97 7.94
CA ILE A 101 4.39 -4.44 7.80
C ILE A 101 5.79 -4.98 8.17
N TRP A 102 6.83 -4.30 7.74
CA TRP A 102 8.21 -4.66 8.12
C TRP A 102 8.43 -4.55 9.63
N LEU A 103 7.97 -3.46 10.27
CA LEU A 103 8.06 -3.28 11.71
C LEU A 103 7.35 -4.42 12.46
N GLY A 104 6.12 -4.76 12.04
CA GLY A 104 5.37 -5.90 12.61
C GLY A 104 6.10 -7.22 12.45
N THR A 105 6.71 -7.46 11.29
CA THR A 105 7.53 -8.66 11.03
C THR A 105 8.75 -8.70 11.97
N VAL A 106 9.42 -7.56 12.18
CA VAL A 106 10.54 -7.45 13.14
C VAL A 106 10.10 -7.72 14.57
N VAL A 107 8.96 -7.18 15.00
CA VAL A 107 8.42 -7.40 16.33
C VAL A 107 8.10 -8.89 16.53
N VAL A 108 7.37 -9.51 15.58
CA VAL A 108 7.00 -10.92 15.67
C VAL A 108 8.22 -11.84 15.65
N SER A 109 9.29 -11.49 14.94
CA SER A 109 10.54 -12.27 14.90
C SER A 109 11.24 -12.38 16.27
N ARG A 110 10.88 -11.52 17.23
CA ARG A 110 11.42 -11.53 18.60
C ARG A 110 10.54 -12.30 19.59
N LEU A 111 9.39 -12.81 19.17
CA LEU A 111 8.49 -13.60 20.02
C LEU A 111 8.99 -15.04 20.13
N ARG A 112 8.58 -15.73 21.22
CA ARG A 112 8.92 -17.14 21.46
C ARG A 112 8.48 -18.10 20.35
N SER A 113 7.41 -17.79 19.62
CA SER A 113 6.88 -18.61 18.52
C SER A 113 6.51 -17.73 17.34
N PRO A 114 7.50 -17.27 16.54
CA PRO A 114 7.24 -16.44 15.38
C PRO A 114 6.51 -17.26 14.31
N SER A 115 5.46 -16.68 13.72
CA SER A 115 4.71 -17.30 12.63
C SER A 115 4.34 -16.27 11.57
N PHE A 116 4.19 -16.74 10.33
CA PHE A 116 3.77 -15.89 9.20
C PHE A 116 2.42 -15.21 9.49
N GLY A 117 1.42 -15.94 10.01
CA GLY A 117 0.12 -15.36 10.29
C GLY A 117 0.17 -14.23 11.32
N ARG A 118 0.99 -14.37 12.40
CA ARG A 118 1.21 -13.28 13.36
C ARG A 118 1.93 -12.09 12.74
N ALA A 119 2.94 -12.35 11.90
CA ALA A 119 3.67 -11.29 11.21
C ALA A 119 2.76 -10.55 10.21
N ALA A 120 1.93 -11.27 9.47
CA ALA A 120 0.94 -10.68 8.57
C ALA A 120 -0.09 -9.84 9.34
N ALA A 121 -0.69 -10.39 10.41
CA ALA A 121 -1.71 -9.69 11.18
C ALA A 121 -1.14 -8.43 11.86
N LEU A 122 -0.08 -8.56 12.67
CA LEU A 122 0.52 -7.41 13.35
C LEU A 122 1.11 -6.41 12.37
N GLY A 123 1.76 -6.91 11.31
CA GLY A 123 2.31 -6.08 10.25
C GLY A 123 1.24 -5.27 9.53
N THR A 124 0.14 -5.90 9.14
CA THR A 124 -1.00 -5.20 8.53
C THR A 124 -1.59 -4.15 9.46
N SER A 125 -1.78 -4.48 10.75
CA SER A 125 -2.30 -3.52 11.74
C SER A 125 -1.38 -2.29 11.87
N LEU A 126 -0.07 -2.49 12.01
CA LEU A 126 0.90 -1.39 12.05
C LEU A 126 0.99 -0.65 10.70
N GLY A 127 0.87 -1.37 9.58
CA GLY A 127 0.79 -0.78 8.25
C GLY A 127 -0.43 0.13 8.09
N ILE A 128 -1.61 -0.29 8.56
CA ILE A 128 -2.83 0.52 8.56
C ILE A 128 -2.61 1.80 9.39
N VAL A 129 -2.11 1.67 10.61
CA VAL A 129 -1.88 2.83 11.49
C VAL A 129 -0.91 3.82 10.84
N SER A 130 0.25 3.35 10.37
CA SER A 130 1.23 4.22 9.71
C SER A 130 0.67 4.87 8.45
N ARG A 131 -0.02 4.10 7.60
CA ARG A 131 -0.64 4.60 6.37
C ARG A 131 -1.67 5.69 6.68
N VAL A 132 -2.60 5.44 7.61
CA VAL A 132 -3.61 6.44 8.02
C VAL A 132 -2.96 7.70 8.53
N VAL A 133 -1.96 7.61 9.42
CA VAL A 133 -1.26 8.78 9.97
C VAL A 133 -0.59 9.59 8.85
N PHE A 134 0.26 8.94 8.05
CA PHE A 134 1.01 9.66 7.01
C PHE A 134 0.10 10.24 5.94
N LEU A 135 -0.93 9.51 5.50
CA LEU A 135 -1.86 9.99 4.47
C LEU A 135 -2.82 11.06 5.00
N THR A 136 -3.24 11.00 6.26
CA THR A 136 -4.03 12.08 6.87
C THR A 136 -3.23 13.37 6.91
N ILE A 137 -1.97 13.31 7.35
CA ILE A 137 -1.08 14.48 7.35
C ILE A 137 -0.88 15.00 5.92
N ALA A 138 -0.55 14.12 4.96
CA ALA A 138 -0.31 14.51 3.57
C ALA A 138 -1.56 15.14 2.93
N ASN A 139 -2.74 14.55 3.12
CA ASN A 139 -4.00 15.11 2.60
C ASN A 139 -4.39 16.42 3.28
N TYR A 140 -4.15 16.55 4.60
CA TYR A 140 -4.34 17.83 5.29
C TYR A 140 -3.51 18.93 4.63
N TYR A 141 -2.21 18.72 4.44
CA TYR A 141 -1.34 19.69 3.79
C TYR A 141 -1.76 19.98 2.34
N LEU A 142 -2.16 18.96 1.60
CA LEU A 142 -2.67 19.13 0.23
C LEU A 142 -3.91 20.03 0.19
N ILE A 143 -4.90 19.77 1.04
CA ILE A 143 -6.17 20.48 1.04
C ILE A 143 -6.00 21.94 1.54
N VAL A 144 -5.18 22.14 2.57
CA VAL A 144 -5.05 23.45 3.22
C VAL A 144 -4.06 24.38 2.49
N TYR A 145 -2.96 23.84 1.97
CA TYR A 145 -1.84 24.66 1.49
C TYR A 145 -1.61 24.60 -0.03
N PHE A 146 -1.95 23.50 -0.71
CA PHE A 146 -1.67 23.38 -2.13
C PHE A 146 -2.69 24.13 -3.00
N GLY A 147 -3.91 24.30 -2.57
CA GLY A 147 -4.96 25.03 -3.29
C GLY A 147 -5.41 24.35 -4.60
N GLY A 148 -5.94 25.14 -5.56
CA GLY A 148 -6.42 24.63 -6.83
C GLY A 148 -7.61 23.66 -6.69
N ALA A 149 -7.62 22.59 -7.47
CA ALA A 149 -8.69 21.58 -7.47
C ALA A 149 -8.79 20.80 -6.13
N TYR A 150 -7.73 20.81 -5.32
CA TYR A 150 -7.69 20.16 -4.00
C TYR A 150 -8.01 21.12 -2.85
N ALA A 151 -8.23 22.41 -3.13
CA ALA A 151 -8.67 23.35 -2.10
C ALA A 151 -10.05 22.97 -1.57
N LEU A 152 -10.29 23.22 -0.29
CA LEU A 152 -11.56 22.90 0.36
C LEU A 152 -12.74 23.56 -0.36
N SER A 153 -12.56 24.78 -0.89
CA SER A 153 -13.57 25.51 -1.66
C SER A 153 -13.98 24.79 -2.97
N GLY A 154 -13.08 24.00 -3.56
CA GLY A 154 -13.38 23.18 -4.72
C GLY A 154 -13.90 21.78 -4.35
N LEU A 155 -13.32 21.16 -3.33
CA LEU A 155 -13.69 19.80 -2.91
C LEU A 155 -15.10 19.73 -2.29
N VAL A 156 -15.50 20.70 -1.48
CA VAL A 156 -16.83 20.69 -0.82
C VAL A 156 -17.95 20.63 -1.85
N PRO A 157 -18.08 21.54 -2.83
CA PRO A 157 -19.14 21.44 -3.84
C PRO A 157 -19.00 20.19 -4.71
N TYR A 158 -17.78 19.75 -5.05
CA TYR A 158 -17.54 18.54 -5.84
C TYR A 158 -18.06 17.27 -5.14
N LEU A 159 -17.84 17.14 -3.82
CA LEU A 159 -18.21 15.96 -3.05
C LEU A 159 -19.61 16.07 -2.40
N ALA A 160 -20.27 17.24 -2.44
CA ALA A 160 -21.56 17.44 -1.78
C ALA A 160 -22.63 16.44 -2.22
N GLY A 161 -22.65 16.08 -3.52
CA GLY A 161 -23.57 15.10 -4.08
C GLY A 161 -23.37 13.70 -3.52
N THR A 162 -22.14 13.22 -3.44
CA THR A 162 -21.81 11.87 -2.95
C THR A 162 -22.07 11.75 -1.44
N PHE A 163 -21.73 12.75 -0.66
CA PHE A 163 -22.01 12.77 0.79
C PHE A 163 -23.49 12.83 1.11
N LYS A 164 -24.29 13.51 0.26
CA LYS A 164 -25.75 13.53 0.41
C LYS A 164 -26.38 12.14 0.28
N LEU A 165 -25.79 11.23 -0.50
CA LEU A 165 -26.28 9.85 -0.64
C LEU A 165 -26.28 9.07 0.67
N ILE A 166 -25.39 9.43 1.61
CA ILE A 166 -25.32 8.84 2.95
C ILE A 166 -25.98 9.71 4.02
N GLY A 167 -26.77 10.72 3.62
CA GLY A 167 -27.48 11.63 4.54
C GLY A 167 -26.59 12.67 5.22
N VAL A 168 -25.36 12.89 4.75
CA VAL A 168 -24.42 13.85 5.31
C VAL A 168 -24.39 15.13 4.46
N THR A 169 -24.60 16.28 5.09
CA THR A 169 -24.45 17.58 4.42
C THR A 169 -23.02 18.08 4.58
N LEU A 170 -22.29 18.12 3.46
CA LEU A 170 -20.94 18.66 3.41
C LEU A 170 -20.99 20.18 3.30
N THR A 171 -20.31 20.88 4.20
CA THR A 171 -20.22 22.34 4.27
C THR A 171 -18.77 22.78 4.42
N PRO A 172 -18.42 24.05 4.14
CA PRO A 172 -17.06 24.54 4.41
C PRO A 172 -16.61 24.37 5.87
N GLY A 173 -17.56 24.39 6.83
CA GLY A 173 -17.25 24.26 8.26
C GLY A 173 -16.92 22.83 8.72
N ASN A 174 -17.48 21.80 8.07
CA ASN A 174 -17.22 20.39 8.41
C ASN A 174 -16.47 19.62 7.30
N GLY A 175 -16.24 20.24 6.16
CA GLY A 175 -15.74 19.58 4.96
C GLY A 175 -14.35 19.00 5.16
N LEU A 176 -13.44 19.74 5.76
CA LEU A 176 -12.06 19.27 5.99
C LEU A 176 -12.05 18.00 6.85
N GLU A 177 -12.75 18.04 7.98
CA GLU A 177 -12.82 16.92 8.91
C GLU A 177 -13.42 15.67 8.24
N LEU A 178 -14.58 15.81 7.59
CA LEU A 178 -15.25 14.69 6.93
C LEU A 178 -14.42 14.10 5.80
N ILE A 179 -13.79 14.93 4.96
CA ILE A 179 -12.92 14.44 3.88
C ILE A 179 -11.74 13.66 4.46
N LEU A 180 -11.10 14.15 5.52
CA LEU A 180 -9.97 13.45 6.16
C LEU A 180 -10.41 12.13 6.82
N VAL A 181 -11.58 12.12 7.50
CA VAL A 181 -12.12 10.89 8.11
C VAL A 181 -12.43 9.83 7.06
N PHE A 182 -13.12 10.19 5.98
CA PHE A 182 -13.42 9.21 4.92
C PHE A 182 -12.20 8.80 4.11
N THR A 183 -11.21 9.68 3.97
CA THR A 183 -9.89 9.30 3.42
C THR A 183 -9.17 8.30 4.33
N ALA A 184 -9.23 8.47 5.65
CA ALA A 184 -8.70 7.51 6.61
C ALA A 184 -9.42 6.15 6.51
N ILE A 185 -10.75 6.13 6.45
CA ILE A 185 -11.54 4.91 6.24
C ILE A 185 -11.13 4.19 4.95
N PHE A 186 -11.03 4.94 3.84
CA PHE A 186 -10.54 4.38 2.57
C PHE A 186 -9.17 3.72 2.73
N ASN A 187 -8.22 4.37 3.38
CA ASN A 187 -6.87 3.83 3.57
C ASN A 187 -6.84 2.56 4.43
N VAL A 188 -7.73 2.45 5.42
CA VAL A 188 -7.93 1.21 6.20
C VAL A 188 -8.43 0.09 5.29
N LEU A 189 -9.50 0.34 4.52
CA LEU A 189 -10.11 -0.63 3.63
C LEU A 189 -9.14 -1.09 2.53
N GLN A 190 -8.43 -0.15 1.90
CA GLN A 190 -7.46 -0.44 0.86
C GLN A 190 -6.36 -1.37 1.37
N LEU A 191 -5.69 -1.03 2.48
CA LEU A 191 -4.59 -1.88 2.97
C LEU A 191 -5.10 -3.21 3.53
N ALA A 192 -6.25 -3.24 4.21
CA ALA A 192 -6.85 -4.49 4.68
C ALA A 192 -7.14 -5.44 3.51
N PHE A 193 -7.72 -4.93 2.42
CA PHE A 193 -7.98 -5.68 1.21
C PHE A 193 -6.68 -6.19 0.57
N VAL A 194 -5.74 -5.30 0.28
CA VAL A 194 -4.46 -5.63 -0.39
C VAL A 194 -3.65 -6.63 0.44
N ALA A 195 -3.51 -6.40 1.75
CA ALA A 195 -2.77 -7.30 2.63
C ALA A 195 -3.49 -8.65 2.80
N GLY A 196 -4.82 -8.66 2.83
CA GLY A 196 -5.63 -9.88 2.85
C GLY A 196 -5.39 -10.73 1.60
N VAL A 197 -5.54 -10.14 0.41
CA VAL A 197 -5.29 -10.84 -0.87
C VAL A 197 -3.85 -11.32 -0.96
N THR A 198 -2.88 -10.47 -0.62
CA THR A 198 -1.46 -10.84 -0.66
C THR A 198 -1.14 -11.99 0.30
N SER A 199 -1.67 -11.94 1.53
CA SER A 199 -1.46 -13.00 2.52
C SER A 199 -2.08 -14.33 2.07
N PHE A 200 -3.26 -14.28 1.45
CA PHE A 200 -3.89 -15.44 0.83
C PHE A 200 -3.01 -16.04 -0.28
N LEU A 201 -2.54 -15.21 -1.22
CA LEU A 201 -1.67 -15.66 -2.32
C LEU A 201 -0.37 -16.29 -1.80
N VAL A 202 0.27 -15.67 -0.80
CA VAL A 202 1.50 -16.20 -0.17
C VAL A 202 1.21 -17.52 0.56
N GLY A 203 -0.01 -17.71 1.06
CA GLY A 203 -0.47 -18.94 1.70
C GLY A 203 -0.70 -20.12 0.75
N LEU A 204 -0.84 -19.88 -0.57
CA LEU A 204 -1.13 -20.92 -1.54
C LEU A 204 -0.03 -21.99 -1.61
N PRO A 205 -0.38 -23.29 -1.73
CA PRO A 205 0.59 -24.39 -1.82
C PRO A 205 1.59 -24.23 -2.97
N GLN A 206 1.17 -23.64 -4.09
CA GLN A 206 2.01 -23.41 -5.28
C GLN A 206 3.17 -22.44 -4.98
N LEU A 207 2.90 -21.35 -4.26
CA LEU A 207 3.96 -20.42 -3.81
C LEU A 207 4.79 -21.04 -2.67
N GLN A 208 4.21 -21.97 -1.90
CA GLN A 208 4.96 -22.75 -0.92
C GLN A 208 5.76 -23.89 -1.57
N ALA A 209 5.34 -24.42 -2.71
CA ALA A 209 6.08 -25.44 -3.47
C ALA A 209 7.38 -24.89 -4.12
N THR A 210 7.52 -23.58 -4.31
CA THR A 210 8.82 -22.97 -4.61
C THR A 210 9.86 -23.20 -3.50
N ARG A 211 9.41 -23.64 -2.31
CA ARG A 211 10.29 -24.21 -1.27
C ARG A 211 11.01 -25.49 -1.71
N ALA A 212 10.37 -26.34 -2.52
CA ALA A 212 10.98 -27.55 -3.08
C ALA A 212 12.13 -27.23 -4.04
N ALA A 213 12.13 -26.03 -4.65
CA ALA A 213 13.21 -25.53 -5.49
C ALA A 213 14.34 -24.82 -4.68
N GLY A 214 14.40 -25.02 -3.35
CA GLY A 214 15.46 -24.49 -2.48
C GLY A 214 15.33 -22.99 -2.13
N ARG A 215 14.20 -22.35 -2.46
CA ARG A 215 13.97 -20.92 -2.16
C ARG A 215 12.84 -20.73 -1.16
N THR A 216 13.19 -20.35 0.06
CA THR A 216 12.20 -19.91 1.07
C THR A 216 11.83 -18.45 0.82
N LEU A 217 10.55 -18.10 1.05
CA LEU A 217 10.11 -16.70 1.09
C LEU A 217 10.96 -15.94 2.10
N TRP A 218 11.32 -14.69 1.77
CA TRP A 218 12.13 -13.85 2.67
C TRP A 218 11.52 -13.78 4.07
N VAL A 219 10.23 -13.52 4.18
CA VAL A 219 9.54 -13.39 5.47
C VAL A 219 9.67 -14.68 6.32
N VAL A 220 9.55 -15.84 5.70
CA VAL A 220 9.66 -17.14 6.41
C VAL A 220 11.10 -17.40 6.85
N SER A 221 12.08 -17.13 5.97
CA SER A 221 13.50 -17.26 6.32
C SER A 221 13.90 -16.28 7.43
N TYR A 222 13.40 -15.06 7.36
CA TYR A 222 13.66 -14.03 8.37
C TYR A 222 13.11 -14.39 9.75
N LEU A 223 11.89 -14.94 9.82
CA LEU A 223 11.27 -15.37 11.07
C LEU A 223 11.99 -16.57 11.69
N ARG A 224 12.47 -17.53 10.87
CA ARG A 224 13.20 -18.72 11.32
C ARG A 224 14.63 -18.42 11.81
N ALA A 225 15.30 -17.46 11.20
CA ALA A 225 16.68 -17.12 11.58
C ALA A 225 16.78 -16.50 12.99
N ARG A 226 15.66 -16.21 13.63
CA ARG A 226 15.59 -15.55 14.95
C ARG A 226 14.79 -16.31 16.00
N SER A 227 14.19 -17.44 15.63
CA SER A 227 13.60 -18.43 16.55
C SER A 227 14.65 -19.44 17.06
#